data_7853da17f23cf6f3e6792638c314bd48
#
_entry.id   7853da17f23cf6f3e6792638c314bd48
#
_cell.length_a   1.000
_cell.length_b   1.000
_cell.length_c   1.000
_cell.angle_alpha   90.00
_cell.angle_beta   90.00
_cell.angle_gamma   90.00
#
_symmetry.space_group_name_H-M   'P 1'
#
loop_
_entity.id
_entity.type
_entity.pdbx_description
1 polymer ?
#
loop_
_entity_poly.entity_id
_entity_poly.type
_entity_poly.pdbx_seq_one_letter_code
_entity_poly.pdbx_strand_id
1 'polypeptide(L)'
;MIRALAEGTDPWPRSLPLHATGSAIIVDPVQRRVLLRWHQRQQAWLQVGGHGDPGEDDPYAVALREGVEETGLTDLRPWPDVERPTVIQVAIVPVPAGKGEPAHEHADIRYALATSSPETITPESAHALLEWLTVDEALLRAADENLRVGLRRIANLFA
;
A
#
# COMPACT_ATOMS: atom_id res chain seq x y z
N MET A 1 11.23 3.18 -15.11
CA MET A 1 9.86 2.61 -15.15
C MET A 1 9.00 3.22 -16.24
N ILE A 2 8.72 4.52 -16.26
CA ILE A 2 7.93 5.14 -17.36
C ILE A 2 8.48 4.75 -18.73
N ARG A 3 9.79 4.73 -18.90
CA ARG A 3 10.46 4.31 -20.12
C ARG A 3 10.25 2.82 -20.43
N ALA A 4 10.36 1.95 -19.41
CA ALA A 4 10.11 0.50 -19.54
C ALA A 4 8.66 0.20 -19.93
N LEU A 5 7.70 0.90 -19.32
CA LEU A 5 6.29 0.79 -19.68
C LEU A 5 6.01 1.30 -21.10
N ALA A 6 6.68 2.38 -21.51
CA ALA A 6 6.57 2.93 -22.86
C ALA A 6 7.20 2.01 -23.93
N GLU A 7 8.20 1.21 -23.55
CA GLU A 7 8.88 0.24 -24.42
C GLU A 7 8.23 -1.15 -24.39
N GLY A 8 7.10 -1.33 -23.67
CA GLY A 8 6.36 -2.60 -23.56
C GLY A 8 7.09 -3.66 -22.72
N THR A 9 8.05 -3.27 -21.89
CA THR A 9 8.74 -4.18 -20.97
C THR A 9 7.86 -4.49 -19.79
N ASP A 10 7.70 -5.77 -19.44
CA ASP A 10 6.97 -6.20 -18.25
C ASP A 10 7.65 -5.67 -16.98
N PRO A 11 6.99 -4.82 -16.16
CA PRO A 11 7.59 -4.22 -14.98
C PRO A 11 7.46 -5.09 -13.71
N TRP A 12 6.82 -6.26 -13.78
CA TRP A 12 6.45 -7.06 -12.61
C TRP A 12 7.51 -8.04 -12.09
N PRO A 13 8.42 -8.60 -12.91
CA PRO A 13 9.38 -9.57 -12.41
C PRO A 13 10.24 -9.02 -11.27
N ARG A 14 10.24 -9.71 -10.13
CA ARG A 14 11.05 -9.36 -8.94
C ARG A 14 12.56 -9.39 -9.19
N SER A 15 13.00 -10.01 -10.28
CA SER A 15 14.40 -10.05 -10.70
C SER A 15 14.90 -8.74 -11.28
N LEU A 16 13.99 -7.81 -11.61
CA LEU A 16 14.37 -6.50 -12.13
C LEU A 16 14.88 -5.60 -10.98
N PRO A 17 15.94 -4.81 -11.22
CA PRO A 17 16.42 -3.83 -10.23
C PRO A 17 15.38 -2.78 -9.82
N LEU A 18 14.43 -2.49 -10.69
CA LEU A 18 13.26 -1.67 -10.44
C LEU A 18 12.05 -2.44 -10.96
N HIS A 19 11.12 -2.81 -10.08
CA HIS A 19 9.92 -3.54 -10.45
C HIS A 19 8.67 -2.98 -9.75
N ALA A 20 7.50 -3.31 -10.31
CA ALA A 20 6.23 -2.81 -9.85
C ALA A 20 5.77 -3.53 -8.56
N THR A 21 5.14 -2.75 -7.68
CA THR A 21 4.35 -3.23 -6.53
C THR A 21 3.03 -2.48 -6.47
N GLY A 22 2.03 -3.09 -5.83
CA GLY A 22 0.73 -2.47 -5.58
C GLY A 22 0.48 -2.34 -4.09
N SER A 23 0.09 -1.16 -3.63
CA SER A 23 -0.24 -0.93 -2.24
C SER A 23 -1.44 -0.02 -2.05
N ALA A 24 -1.96 0.04 -0.83
CA ALA A 24 -3.10 0.88 -0.51
C ALA A 24 -2.99 1.51 0.88
N ILE A 25 -3.48 2.74 0.99
CA ILE A 25 -3.87 3.31 2.27
C ILE A 25 -5.36 3.02 2.44
N ILE A 26 -5.69 2.20 3.44
CA ILE A 26 -7.07 1.84 3.75
C ILE A 26 -7.63 2.88 4.71
N VAL A 27 -8.85 3.34 4.42
CA VAL A 27 -9.53 4.36 5.20
C VAL A 27 -10.85 3.85 5.80
N ASP A 28 -11.19 4.38 6.94
CA ASP A 28 -12.53 4.42 7.50
C ASP A 28 -13.10 5.83 7.23
N PRO A 29 -13.93 6.00 6.21
CA PRO A 29 -14.40 7.33 5.83
C PRO A 29 -15.32 7.97 6.87
N VAL A 30 -16.01 7.16 7.68
CA VAL A 30 -16.97 7.65 8.69
C VAL A 30 -16.24 8.32 9.85
N GLN A 31 -15.21 7.67 10.38
CA GLN A 31 -14.41 8.22 11.48
C GLN A 31 -13.17 8.96 11.00
N ARG A 32 -12.95 9.07 9.69
CA ARG A 32 -11.82 9.77 9.07
C ARG A 32 -10.46 9.27 9.57
N ARG A 33 -10.33 7.94 9.61
CA ARG A 33 -9.11 7.24 10.07
C ARG A 33 -8.45 6.52 8.91
N VAL A 34 -7.16 6.25 9.09
CA VAL A 34 -6.34 5.43 8.19
C VAL A 34 -5.83 4.21 8.94
N LEU A 35 -5.65 3.11 8.24
CA LEU A 35 -5.09 1.88 8.79
C LEU A 35 -3.61 1.80 8.47
N LEU A 36 -2.77 1.65 9.49
CA LEU A 36 -1.37 1.29 9.33
C LEU A 36 -1.11 -0.11 9.90
N ARG A 37 -0.12 -0.76 9.30
CA ARG A 37 0.35 -2.09 9.66
C ARG A 37 1.81 -2.02 10.13
N TRP A 38 2.11 -2.68 11.25
CA TRP A 38 3.49 -2.87 11.67
C TRP A 38 4.18 -3.88 10.76
N HIS A 39 5.23 -3.45 10.09
CA HIS A 39 6.02 -4.28 9.20
C HIS A 39 7.27 -4.78 9.93
N GLN A 40 7.24 -6.05 10.38
CA GLN A 40 8.26 -6.65 11.24
C GLN A 40 9.68 -6.57 10.63
N ARG A 41 9.83 -6.83 9.34
CA ARG A 41 11.16 -6.79 8.67
C ARG A 41 11.75 -5.39 8.63
N GLN A 42 10.91 -4.38 8.40
CA GLN A 42 11.34 -2.98 8.29
C GLN A 42 11.32 -2.25 9.63
N GLN A 43 10.75 -2.88 10.68
CA GLN A 43 10.55 -2.26 11.99
C GLN A 43 9.87 -0.88 11.88
N ALA A 44 8.79 -0.83 11.09
CA ALA A 44 8.13 0.42 10.73
C ALA A 44 6.62 0.23 10.56
N TRP A 45 5.87 1.30 10.82
CA TRP A 45 4.47 1.40 10.46
C TRP A 45 4.34 1.83 9.00
N LEU A 46 3.67 1.01 8.21
CA LEU A 46 3.50 1.18 6.77
C LEU A 46 2.04 0.97 6.35
N GLN A 47 1.75 1.37 5.12
CA GLN A 47 0.52 0.95 4.43
C GLN A 47 0.58 -0.55 4.08
N VAL A 48 -0.56 -1.12 3.70
CA VAL A 48 -0.62 -2.48 3.15
C VAL A 48 -0.13 -2.53 1.70
N GLY A 49 0.38 -3.68 1.27
CA GLY A 49 0.80 -3.86 -0.12
C GLY A 49 1.93 -4.86 -0.30
N GLY A 50 2.19 -5.19 -1.55
CA GLY A 50 3.21 -6.16 -1.90
C GLY A 50 3.44 -6.32 -3.39
N HIS A 51 4.09 -7.42 -3.74
CA HIS A 51 4.40 -7.79 -5.11
C HIS A 51 3.20 -8.45 -5.79
N GLY A 52 3.16 -8.35 -7.13
CA GLY A 52 2.27 -9.18 -7.93
C GLY A 52 2.66 -10.66 -7.82
N ASP A 53 1.66 -11.53 -7.76
CA ASP A 53 1.82 -12.97 -7.94
C ASP A 53 2.06 -13.29 -9.43
N PRO A 54 2.61 -14.46 -9.76
CA PRO A 54 2.79 -14.85 -11.15
C PRO A 54 1.50 -14.73 -11.98
N GLY A 55 1.53 -13.89 -13.03
CA GLY A 55 0.38 -13.60 -13.89
C GLY A 55 -0.47 -12.39 -13.47
N GLU A 56 -0.21 -11.77 -12.33
CA GLU A 56 -0.81 -10.47 -11.98
C GLU A 56 -0.05 -9.34 -12.67
N ASP A 57 -0.79 -8.46 -13.35
CA ASP A 57 -0.28 -7.31 -14.09
C ASP A 57 -1.06 -6.01 -13.80
N ASP A 58 -2.07 -6.08 -12.93
CA ASP A 58 -2.87 -4.94 -12.49
C ASP A 58 -2.48 -4.52 -11.06
N PRO A 59 -1.85 -3.35 -10.88
CA PRO A 59 -1.45 -2.88 -9.56
C PRO A 59 -2.63 -2.65 -8.60
N TYR A 60 -3.82 -2.36 -9.11
CA TYR A 60 -5.02 -2.26 -8.28
C TYR A 60 -5.43 -3.63 -7.72
N ALA A 61 -5.44 -4.67 -8.56
CA ALA A 61 -5.75 -6.03 -8.12
C ALA A 61 -4.74 -6.51 -7.06
N VAL A 62 -3.45 -6.22 -7.24
CA VAL A 62 -2.41 -6.52 -6.25
C VAL A 62 -2.68 -5.79 -4.92
N ALA A 63 -2.94 -4.47 -4.97
CA ALA A 63 -3.21 -3.68 -3.77
C ALA A 63 -4.45 -4.18 -3.01
N LEU A 64 -5.50 -4.56 -3.74
CA LEU A 64 -6.74 -5.11 -3.16
C LEU A 64 -6.49 -6.46 -2.49
N ARG A 65 -5.81 -7.38 -3.18
CA ARG A 65 -5.47 -8.71 -2.64
C ARG A 65 -4.62 -8.60 -1.37
N GLU A 66 -3.55 -7.82 -1.41
CA GLU A 66 -2.69 -7.58 -0.26
C GLU A 66 -3.46 -6.93 0.90
N GLY A 67 -4.35 -5.98 0.59
CA GLY A 67 -5.23 -5.38 1.59
C GLY A 67 -6.09 -6.42 2.32
N VAL A 68 -6.72 -7.33 1.59
CA VAL A 68 -7.52 -8.42 2.16
C VAL A 68 -6.65 -9.38 2.98
N GLU A 69 -5.52 -9.82 2.44
CA GLU A 69 -4.62 -10.79 3.09
C GLU A 69 -4.03 -10.23 4.39
N GLU A 70 -3.56 -9.00 4.37
CA GLU A 70 -2.88 -8.39 5.51
C GLU A 70 -3.82 -7.87 6.60
N THR A 71 -5.11 -7.63 6.29
CA THR A 71 -6.06 -7.00 7.24
C THR A 71 -7.30 -7.83 7.55
N GLY A 72 -7.59 -8.86 6.76
CA GLY A 72 -8.83 -9.64 6.88
C GLY A 72 -10.10 -8.89 6.44
N LEU A 73 -9.98 -7.64 5.97
CA LEU A 73 -11.12 -6.87 5.47
C LEU A 73 -11.60 -7.41 4.13
N THR A 74 -12.86 -7.82 4.02
CA THR A 74 -13.42 -8.43 2.82
C THR A 74 -14.30 -7.49 2.00
N ASP A 75 -14.57 -6.28 2.51
CA ASP A 75 -15.44 -5.28 1.89
C ASP A 75 -14.67 -4.08 1.31
N LEU A 76 -13.37 -4.25 1.06
CA LEU A 76 -12.53 -3.19 0.50
C LEU A 76 -13.02 -2.77 -0.89
N ARG A 77 -13.11 -1.46 -1.09
CA ARG A 77 -13.54 -0.85 -2.34
C ARG A 77 -12.75 0.41 -2.66
N PRO A 78 -12.71 0.85 -3.93
CA PRO A 78 -12.08 2.12 -4.28
C PRO A 78 -12.67 3.29 -3.49
N TRP A 79 -11.85 4.28 -3.19
CA TRP A 79 -12.27 5.49 -2.50
C TRP A 79 -11.50 6.71 -3.04
N PRO A 80 -12.10 7.91 -3.13
CA PRO A 80 -13.47 8.27 -2.73
C PRO A 80 -14.57 7.85 -3.73
N ASP A 81 -14.22 7.49 -4.95
CA ASP A 81 -15.16 7.03 -5.98
C ASP A 81 -15.16 5.49 -6.02
N VAL A 82 -16.29 4.89 -5.69
CA VAL A 82 -16.44 3.42 -5.63
C VAL A 82 -16.36 2.74 -7.00
N GLU A 83 -16.58 3.50 -8.07
CA GLU A 83 -16.55 2.99 -9.45
C GLU A 83 -15.15 3.06 -10.07
N ARG A 84 -14.24 3.82 -9.47
CA ARG A 84 -12.93 4.10 -10.06
C ARG A 84 -11.80 3.98 -9.04
N PRO A 85 -10.86 3.05 -9.25
CA PRO A 85 -9.64 3.02 -8.45
C PRO A 85 -8.88 4.35 -8.55
N THR A 86 -8.61 4.97 -7.42
CA THR A 86 -7.90 6.24 -7.34
C THR A 86 -6.44 6.00 -6.99
N VAL A 87 -5.54 6.26 -7.94
CA VAL A 87 -4.10 6.29 -7.66
C VAL A 87 -3.77 7.57 -6.89
N ILE A 88 -3.36 7.41 -5.64
CA ILE A 88 -2.97 8.55 -4.80
C ILE A 88 -1.50 8.89 -4.91
N GLN A 89 -0.67 7.93 -5.33
CA GLN A 89 0.78 8.14 -5.44
C GLN A 89 1.43 7.04 -6.28
N VAL A 90 2.48 7.40 -6.99
CA VAL A 90 3.50 6.45 -7.48
C VAL A 90 4.81 6.85 -6.81
N ALA A 91 5.38 5.94 -6.02
CA ALA A 91 6.60 6.19 -5.26
C ALA A 91 7.71 5.23 -5.67
N ILE A 92 8.92 5.74 -5.83
CA ILE A 92 10.11 4.89 -5.93
C ILE A 92 10.62 4.66 -4.52
N VAL A 93 10.62 3.41 -4.10
CA VAL A 93 10.97 3.00 -2.74
C VAL A 93 12.24 2.15 -2.79
N PRO A 94 13.37 2.64 -2.24
CA PRO A 94 14.58 1.84 -2.18
C PRO A 94 14.43 0.70 -1.16
N VAL A 95 14.88 -0.48 -1.55
CA VAL A 95 14.92 -1.68 -0.71
C VAL A 95 16.38 -2.09 -0.52
N PRO A 96 16.92 -2.03 0.69
CA PRO A 96 18.30 -2.44 0.93
C PRO A 96 18.49 -3.94 0.72
N ALA A 97 19.69 -4.35 0.36
CA ALA A 97 20.05 -5.76 0.24
C ALA A 97 19.78 -6.52 1.54
N GLY A 98 19.26 -7.73 1.43
CA GLY A 98 18.97 -8.59 2.58
C GLY A 98 18.32 -9.92 2.20
N LYS A 99 18.43 -10.91 3.06
CA LYS A 99 17.85 -12.26 2.87
C LYS A 99 18.14 -12.89 1.50
N GLY A 100 19.34 -12.68 0.97
CA GLY A 100 19.76 -13.23 -0.33
C GLY A 100 19.30 -12.43 -1.55
N GLU A 101 18.61 -11.33 -1.36
CA GLU A 101 18.22 -10.41 -2.44
C GLU A 101 19.19 -9.21 -2.51
N PRO A 102 19.62 -8.79 -3.72
CA PRO A 102 20.40 -7.57 -3.88
C PRO A 102 19.56 -6.33 -3.56
N ALA A 103 20.22 -5.20 -3.36
CA ALA A 103 19.53 -3.92 -3.28
C ALA A 103 18.77 -3.65 -4.58
N HIS A 104 17.54 -3.18 -4.48
CA HIS A 104 16.64 -2.91 -5.59
C HIS A 104 15.67 -1.79 -5.25
N GLU A 105 14.80 -1.44 -6.18
CA GLU A 105 13.78 -0.42 -5.99
C GLU A 105 12.39 -0.96 -6.36
N HIS A 106 11.39 -0.55 -5.60
CA HIS A 106 10.01 -0.74 -5.98
C HIS A 106 9.46 0.55 -6.62
N ALA A 107 8.75 0.40 -7.73
CA ALA A 107 7.83 1.42 -8.15
C ALA A 107 6.45 1.05 -7.61
N ASP A 108 6.13 1.64 -6.50
CA ASP A 108 4.93 1.33 -5.72
C ASP A 108 3.77 2.20 -6.16
N ILE A 109 2.76 1.57 -6.78
CA ILE A 109 1.53 2.22 -7.20
C ILE A 109 0.53 2.13 -6.04
N ARG A 110 0.20 3.28 -5.45
CA ARG A 110 -0.61 3.37 -4.23
C ARG A 110 -2.02 3.83 -4.51
N TYR A 111 -2.97 3.11 -3.94
CA TYR A 111 -4.39 3.38 -4.05
C TYR A 111 -4.99 3.80 -2.71
N ALA A 112 -6.15 4.47 -2.76
CA ALA A 112 -7.00 4.63 -1.60
C ALA A 112 -8.12 3.60 -1.66
N LEU A 113 -8.27 2.82 -0.58
CA LEU A 113 -9.35 1.85 -0.40
C LEU A 113 -10.14 2.19 0.86
N ALA A 114 -11.45 1.95 0.85
CA ALA A 114 -12.30 2.12 2.02
C ALA A 114 -12.93 0.82 2.47
N THR A 115 -13.18 0.72 3.76
CA THR A 115 -14.03 -0.30 4.37
C THR A 115 -15.23 0.35 5.06
N SER A 116 -16.34 -0.36 5.13
CA SER A 116 -17.49 -0.04 5.99
C SER A 116 -17.51 -0.87 7.28
N SER A 117 -16.55 -1.75 7.46
CA SER A 117 -16.47 -2.69 8.60
C SER A 117 -15.11 -2.60 9.32
N PRO A 118 -14.69 -1.39 9.76
CA PRO A 118 -13.36 -1.16 10.32
C PRO A 118 -13.04 -2.00 11.57
N GLU A 119 -14.07 -2.44 12.28
CA GLU A 119 -13.97 -3.29 13.48
C GLU A 119 -13.60 -4.75 13.18
N THR A 120 -13.69 -5.17 11.91
CA THR A 120 -13.45 -6.57 11.51
C THR A 120 -11.99 -6.85 11.13
N ILE A 121 -11.09 -5.89 11.31
CA ILE A 121 -9.68 -6.10 11.04
C ILE A 121 -9.14 -7.31 11.80
N THR A 122 -8.36 -8.14 11.10
CA THR A 122 -7.70 -9.31 11.66
C THR A 122 -6.28 -9.37 11.12
N PRO A 123 -5.26 -9.21 11.97
CA PRO A 123 -3.86 -9.29 11.51
C PRO A 123 -3.56 -10.67 10.93
N GLU A 124 -2.76 -10.73 9.87
CA GLU A 124 -2.32 -11.99 9.26
C GLU A 124 -1.43 -12.82 10.21
N SER A 125 -0.79 -12.18 11.19
CA SER A 125 0.02 -12.82 12.22
C SER A 125 0.08 -11.97 13.49
N ALA A 126 0.49 -12.59 14.60
CA ALA A 126 0.67 -11.90 15.90
C ALA A 126 1.70 -10.77 15.88
N HIS A 127 2.58 -10.75 14.87
CA HIS A 127 3.64 -9.74 14.72
C HIS A 127 3.29 -8.62 13.74
N ALA A 128 2.19 -8.76 13.00
CA ALA A 128 1.74 -7.79 12.01
C ALA A 128 0.59 -6.94 12.59
N LEU A 129 0.87 -6.16 13.62
CA LEU A 129 -0.12 -5.33 14.30
C LEU A 129 -0.81 -4.38 13.32
N LEU A 130 -2.10 -4.18 13.50
CA LEU A 130 -2.92 -3.24 12.74
C LEU A 130 -3.46 -2.16 13.68
N GLU A 131 -3.43 -0.92 13.25
CA GLU A 131 -3.92 0.19 14.07
C GLU A 131 -4.63 1.24 13.22
N TRP A 132 -5.87 1.56 13.63
CA TRP A 132 -6.61 2.69 13.09
C TRP A 132 -6.16 3.98 13.75
N LEU A 133 -5.73 4.94 12.95
CA LEU A 133 -5.15 6.21 13.39
C LEU A 133 -5.86 7.38 12.70
N THR A 134 -5.95 8.51 13.37
CA THR A 134 -6.18 9.77 12.66
C THR A 134 -5.03 10.03 11.69
N VAL A 135 -5.25 10.87 10.67
CA VAL A 135 -4.15 11.19 9.74
C VAL A 135 -2.98 11.83 10.46
N ASP A 136 -3.23 12.70 11.45
CA ASP A 136 -2.16 13.35 12.21
C ASP A 136 -1.32 12.35 13.02
N GLU A 137 -1.96 11.38 13.69
CA GLU A 137 -1.26 10.30 14.38
C GLU A 137 -0.46 9.44 13.41
N ALA A 138 -1.03 9.12 12.25
CA ALA A 138 -0.35 8.34 11.21
C ALA A 138 0.87 9.08 10.65
N LEU A 139 0.78 10.40 10.45
CA LEU A 139 1.91 11.23 10.03
C LEU A 139 3.07 11.21 11.02
N LEU A 140 2.77 11.16 12.33
CA LEU A 140 3.79 11.05 13.37
C LEU A 140 4.46 9.67 13.38
N ARG A 141 3.75 8.61 12.99
CA ARG A 141 4.25 7.23 12.97
C ARG A 141 4.88 6.82 11.64
N ALA A 142 4.59 7.54 10.56
CA ALA A 142 5.09 7.21 9.24
C ALA A 142 6.62 7.17 9.21
N ALA A 143 7.16 6.04 8.74
CA ALA A 143 8.60 5.78 8.73
C ALA A 143 9.36 6.66 7.74
N ASP A 144 8.73 7.01 6.62
CA ASP A 144 9.38 7.73 5.53
C ASP A 144 8.48 8.82 4.92
N GLU A 145 9.10 9.67 4.10
CA GLU A 145 8.41 10.78 3.46
C GLU A 145 7.44 10.31 2.36
N ASN A 146 7.69 9.17 1.72
CA ASN A 146 6.77 8.62 0.72
C ASN A 146 5.40 8.31 1.36
N LEU A 147 5.40 7.69 2.55
CA LEU A 147 4.15 7.42 3.27
C LEU A 147 3.49 8.73 3.73
N ARG A 148 4.26 9.71 4.23
CA ARG A 148 3.71 11.01 4.63
C ARG A 148 3.03 11.75 3.47
N VAL A 149 3.61 11.71 2.28
CA VAL A 149 2.98 12.28 1.07
C VAL A 149 1.64 11.60 0.77
N GLY A 150 1.58 10.28 0.82
CA GLY A 150 0.33 9.53 0.64
C GLY A 150 -0.73 9.92 1.68
N LEU A 151 -0.34 9.99 2.96
CA LEU A 151 -1.24 10.37 4.06
C LEU A 151 -1.79 11.80 3.91
N ARG A 152 -0.96 12.77 3.49
CA ARG A 152 -1.43 14.14 3.21
C ARG A 152 -2.45 14.18 2.06
N ARG A 153 -2.26 13.35 1.04
CA ARG A 153 -3.24 13.22 -0.06
C ARG A 153 -4.55 12.62 0.43
N ILE A 154 -4.52 11.61 1.29
CA ILE A 154 -5.71 11.08 1.97
C ILE A 154 -6.40 12.18 2.78
N ALA A 155 -5.66 12.97 3.55
CA ALA A 155 -6.23 14.09 4.32
C ALA A 155 -7.01 15.06 3.43
N ASN A 156 -6.47 15.39 2.25
CA ASN A 156 -7.15 16.26 1.28
C ASN A 156 -8.43 15.62 0.71
N LEU A 157 -8.47 14.29 0.57
CA LEU A 157 -9.67 13.59 0.11
C LEU A 157 -10.75 13.50 1.19
N PHE A 158 -10.39 13.58 2.46
CA PHE A 158 -11.35 13.68 3.56
C PHE A 158 -11.97 15.09 3.70
N ALA A 159 -11.31 16.09 3.17
CA ALA A 159 -11.82 17.46 3.22
C ALA A 159 -12.97 17.65 2.23
#